data_80d2a4647c3f16f01abf75ab93116ef3
#
_entry.id   80d2a4647c3f16f01abf75ab93116ef3
#
_cell.length_a   1.000
_cell.length_b   1.000
_cell.length_c   1.000
_cell.angle_alpha   90.00
_cell.angle_beta   90.00
_cell.angle_gamma   90.00
#
_symmetry.space_group_name_H-M   'P 1'
#
loop_
_entity.id
_entity.type
_entity.pdbx_description
1 polymer ?
#
loop_
_entity_poly.entity_id
_entity_poly.type
_entity_poly.pdbx_seq_one_letter_code
_entity_poly.pdbx_strand_id
1 'polypeptide(L)'
;MQEEVLVAKTVHSISIRKTMFLACKRTFDIFCSLIGLIMLLPISLVIKICYMVTGDFKSIFYTQKRIGKNGKFIYIYKFRSMVPNADEVLKELLKNPKYKKEWDKNQKLEHDPRITKIGKIIRKTSLDEVPQFINVFRGDMSLIGPRPLVEGELDAHNGNHEIYEKVKPGITGWWACNGRSATTYNERLKLEYYYVENQSIKLDILCIMYTIRAVIFRKGAK
;
A
#
# COMPACT_ATOMS: atom_id res chain seq x y z
N MET A 1 -14.93 21.50 -39.57
CA MET A 1 -16.28 21.25 -38.99
C MET A 1 -16.55 19.75 -38.77
N GLN A 2 -16.50 18.85 -39.78
CA GLN A 2 -16.72 17.40 -39.53
C GLN A 2 -15.63 16.74 -38.66
N GLU A 3 -14.35 17.09 -38.84
CA GLU A 3 -13.25 16.60 -37.99
C GLU A 3 -13.35 17.08 -36.56
N GLU A 4 -13.71 18.35 -36.32
CA GLU A 4 -13.90 18.91 -34.98
C GLU A 4 -15.04 18.22 -34.25
N VAL A 5 -16.15 17.91 -34.93
CA VAL A 5 -17.28 17.16 -34.37
C VAL A 5 -16.87 15.71 -34.04
N LEU A 6 -16.06 15.08 -34.88
CA LEU A 6 -15.54 13.73 -34.63
C LEU A 6 -14.60 13.70 -33.42
N VAL A 7 -13.68 14.66 -33.34
CA VAL A 7 -12.76 14.81 -32.19
C VAL A 7 -13.56 15.07 -30.91
N ALA A 8 -14.52 15.98 -30.91
CA ALA A 8 -15.36 16.27 -29.74
C ALA A 8 -16.15 15.02 -29.27
N LYS A 9 -16.74 14.24 -30.19
CA LYS A 9 -17.42 12.98 -29.86
C LYS A 9 -16.47 11.94 -29.26
N THR A 10 -15.26 11.82 -29.80
CA THR A 10 -14.25 10.89 -29.30
C THR A 10 -13.79 11.27 -27.89
N VAL A 11 -13.48 12.55 -27.67
CA VAL A 11 -13.08 13.06 -26.34
C VAL A 11 -14.21 12.85 -25.32
N HIS A 12 -15.45 13.13 -25.69
CA HIS A 12 -16.62 12.92 -24.82
C HIS A 12 -16.82 11.43 -24.47
N SER A 13 -16.69 10.54 -25.44
CA SER A 13 -16.79 9.09 -25.23
C SER A 13 -15.67 8.57 -24.29
N ILE A 14 -14.43 9.04 -24.45
CA ILE A 14 -13.32 8.69 -23.57
C ILE A 14 -13.57 9.18 -22.14
N SER A 15 -14.09 10.40 -21.98
CA SER A 15 -14.43 10.98 -20.68
C SER A 15 -15.52 10.17 -19.95
N ILE A 16 -16.60 9.77 -20.67
CA ILE A 16 -17.67 8.95 -20.09
C ILE A 16 -17.13 7.56 -19.65
N ARG A 17 -16.36 6.89 -20.49
CA ARG A 17 -15.79 5.57 -20.15
C ARG A 17 -14.91 5.64 -18.92
N LYS A 18 -14.10 6.69 -18.80
CA LYS A 18 -13.24 6.92 -17.63
C LYS A 18 -14.06 7.17 -16.37
N THR A 19 -15.10 7.99 -16.46
CA THR A 19 -16.00 8.26 -15.33
C THR A 19 -16.72 7.00 -14.87
N MET A 20 -17.25 6.20 -15.81
CA MET A 20 -17.88 4.91 -15.50
C MET A 20 -16.90 3.94 -14.83
N PHE A 21 -15.67 3.83 -15.36
CA PHE A 21 -14.64 3.01 -14.75
C PHE A 21 -14.36 3.43 -13.29
N LEU A 22 -14.17 4.73 -13.04
CA LEU A 22 -13.90 5.24 -11.70
C LEU A 22 -15.09 5.02 -10.74
N ALA A 23 -16.33 5.14 -11.23
CA ALA A 23 -17.53 4.85 -10.44
C ALA A 23 -17.61 3.36 -10.08
N CYS A 24 -17.46 2.46 -11.08
CA CYS A 24 -17.42 1.01 -10.83
C CYS A 24 -16.30 0.61 -9.87
N LYS A 25 -15.10 1.17 -10.06
CA LYS A 25 -13.97 0.95 -9.16
C LYS A 25 -14.28 1.39 -7.73
N ARG A 26 -14.89 2.57 -7.55
CA ARG A 26 -15.26 3.07 -6.22
C ARG A 26 -16.32 2.20 -5.55
N THR A 27 -17.34 1.77 -6.28
CA THR A 27 -18.37 0.84 -5.77
C THR A 27 -17.74 -0.47 -5.31
N PHE A 28 -16.83 -1.02 -6.10
CA PHE A 28 -16.07 -2.22 -5.75
C PHE A 28 -15.18 -2.00 -4.51
N ASP A 29 -14.46 -0.88 -4.45
CA ASP A 29 -13.65 -0.50 -3.27
C ASP A 29 -14.50 -0.45 -1.99
N ILE A 30 -15.68 0.18 -2.04
CA ILE A 30 -16.60 0.26 -0.89
C ILE A 30 -17.07 -1.13 -0.49
N PHE A 31 -17.56 -1.93 -1.44
CA PHE A 31 -18.07 -3.28 -1.16
C PHE A 31 -17.01 -4.17 -0.49
N CYS A 32 -15.81 -4.26 -1.07
CA CYS A 32 -14.73 -5.06 -0.51
C CYS A 32 -14.21 -4.50 0.82
N SER A 33 -14.18 -3.17 0.97
CA SER A 33 -13.75 -2.57 2.24
C SER A 33 -14.73 -2.85 3.38
N LEU A 34 -16.04 -2.90 3.12
CA LEU A 34 -17.03 -3.32 4.12
C LEU A 34 -16.77 -4.75 4.62
N ILE A 35 -16.49 -5.69 3.70
CA ILE A 35 -16.11 -7.06 4.07
C ILE A 35 -14.82 -7.04 4.90
N GLY A 36 -13.81 -6.28 4.47
CA GLY A 36 -12.55 -6.13 5.21
C GLY A 36 -12.74 -5.54 6.60
N LEU A 37 -13.66 -4.59 6.78
CA LEU A 37 -13.98 -4.00 8.08
C LEU A 37 -14.70 -4.99 9.01
N ILE A 38 -15.58 -5.84 8.48
CA ILE A 38 -16.21 -6.92 9.27
C ILE A 38 -15.13 -7.90 9.77
N MET A 39 -14.18 -8.27 8.90
CA MET A 39 -13.06 -9.14 9.27
C MET A 39 -12.07 -8.49 10.23
N LEU A 40 -11.94 -7.16 10.20
CA LEU A 40 -11.03 -6.40 11.06
C LEU A 40 -11.34 -6.59 12.54
N LEU A 41 -12.62 -6.70 12.94
CA LEU A 41 -13.04 -6.83 14.33
C LEU A 41 -12.48 -8.11 14.99
N PRO A 42 -12.75 -9.33 14.49
CA PRO A 42 -12.23 -10.55 15.11
C PRO A 42 -10.69 -10.62 15.03
N ILE A 43 -10.08 -10.15 13.94
CA ILE A 43 -8.61 -10.10 13.81
C ILE A 43 -8.01 -9.17 14.88
N SER A 44 -8.61 -7.99 15.09
CA SER A 44 -8.15 -7.03 16.10
C SER A 44 -8.23 -7.62 17.50
N LEU A 45 -9.31 -8.35 17.81
CA LEU A 45 -9.50 -9.01 19.10
C LEU A 45 -8.39 -10.05 19.35
N VAL A 46 -8.15 -10.92 18.37
CA VAL A 46 -7.09 -11.96 18.47
C VAL A 46 -5.72 -11.32 18.66
N ILE A 47 -5.38 -10.32 17.84
CA ILE A 47 -4.09 -9.63 17.95
C ILE A 47 -3.97 -8.95 19.33
N LYS A 48 -5.04 -8.29 19.82
CA LYS A 48 -5.03 -7.65 21.14
C LYS A 48 -4.79 -8.66 22.25
N ILE A 49 -5.47 -9.80 22.24
CA ILE A 49 -5.27 -10.88 23.21
C ILE A 49 -3.81 -11.38 23.16
N CYS A 50 -3.27 -11.63 21.96
CA CYS A 50 -1.87 -12.04 21.82
C CYS A 50 -0.88 -11.04 22.45
N TYR A 51 -1.07 -9.73 22.23
CA TYR A 51 -0.23 -8.72 22.87
C TYR A 51 -0.41 -8.69 24.39
N MET A 52 -1.64 -8.78 24.90
CA MET A 52 -1.92 -8.80 26.34
C MET A 52 -1.25 -9.98 27.05
N VAL A 53 -1.30 -11.19 26.44
CA VAL A 53 -0.62 -12.39 26.97
C VAL A 53 0.91 -12.18 27.08
N THR A 54 1.50 -11.34 26.24
CA THR A 54 2.94 -10.99 26.33
C THR A 54 3.22 -9.79 27.23
N GLY A 55 2.22 -9.30 27.97
CA GLY A 55 2.35 -8.13 28.88
C GLY A 55 2.33 -6.78 28.16
N ASP A 56 1.98 -6.75 26.88
CA ASP A 56 1.90 -5.49 26.11
C ASP A 56 0.45 -5.02 25.98
N PHE A 57 0.10 -4.00 26.77
CA PHE A 57 -1.24 -3.40 26.81
C PHE A 57 -1.38 -2.16 25.91
N LYS A 58 -0.35 -1.76 25.17
CA LYS A 58 -0.36 -0.61 24.28
C LYS A 58 -1.34 -0.80 23.11
N SER A 59 -1.54 0.26 22.32
CA SER A 59 -2.36 0.19 21.10
C SER A 59 -1.83 -0.86 20.12
N ILE A 60 -2.75 -1.64 19.56
CA ILE A 60 -2.44 -2.57 18.47
C ILE A 60 -2.42 -1.89 17.10
N PHE A 61 -2.92 -0.64 17.02
CA PHE A 61 -2.92 0.13 15.80
C PHE A 61 -1.75 1.10 15.73
N TYR A 62 -1.27 1.31 14.54
CA TYR A 62 -0.23 2.25 14.17
C TYR A 62 -0.69 3.03 12.94
N THR A 63 -0.39 4.31 12.89
CA THR A 63 -0.67 5.17 11.75
C THR A 63 0.63 5.69 11.15
N GLN A 64 0.68 5.80 9.83
CA GLN A 64 1.84 6.31 9.11
C GLN A 64 1.40 7.34 8.07
N LYS A 65 2.04 8.52 8.09
CA LYS A 65 1.84 9.57 7.09
C LYS A 65 2.38 9.09 5.73
N ARG A 66 1.61 9.26 4.68
CA ARG A 66 1.93 8.89 3.30
C ARG A 66 1.41 9.93 2.30
N ILE A 67 1.94 9.86 1.08
CA ILE A 67 1.44 10.65 -0.04
C ILE A 67 0.26 9.91 -0.69
N GLY A 68 -0.84 10.61 -0.85
CA GLY A 68 -2.04 10.17 -1.53
C GLY A 68 -2.22 10.83 -2.89
N LYS A 69 -3.44 10.74 -3.42
CA LYS A 69 -3.78 11.37 -4.71
C LYS A 69 -3.58 12.89 -4.67
N ASN A 70 -3.03 13.44 -5.76
CA ASN A 70 -2.74 14.87 -5.95
C ASN A 70 -1.78 15.43 -4.87
N GLY A 71 -0.84 14.62 -4.39
CA GLY A 71 0.15 15.03 -3.38
C GLY A 71 -0.41 15.23 -1.97
N LYS A 72 -1.70 14.94 -1.74
CA LYS A 72 -2.32 15.12 -0.42
C LYS A 72 -1.79 14.11 0.57
N PHE A 73 -1.48 14.55 1.79
CA PHE A 73 -1.11 13.63 2.85
C PHE A 73 -2.32 12.83 3.34
N ILE A 74 -2.09 11.54 3.51
CA ILE A 74 -3.03 10.59 4.11
C ILE A 74 -2.36 9.87 5.26
N TYR A 75 -3.15 9.39 6.23
CA TYR A 75 -2.66 8.56 7.33
C TYR A 75 -3.16 7.14 7.11
N ILE A 76 -2.25 6.23 6.76
CA ILE A 76 -2.59 4.83 6.57
C ILE A 76 -2.61 4.10 7.91
N TYR A 77 -3.61 3.25 8.11
CA TYR A 77 -3.76 2.42 9.30
C TYR A 77 -3.08 1.08 9.12
N LYS A 78 -2.37 0.62 10.15
CA LYS A 78 -1.73 -0.70 10.18
C LYS A 78 -1.87 -1.32 11.56
N PHE A 79 -1.77 -2.65 11.63
CA PHE A 79 -1.46 -3.25 12.92
C PHE A 79 -0.01 -3.01 13.30
N ARG A 80 0.22 -2.67 14.55
CA ARG A 80 1.55 -2.47 15.11
C ARG A 80 2.30 -3.80 15.10
N SER A 81 3.45 -3.81 14.47
CA SER A 81 4.34 -4.97 14.38
C SER A 81 5.69 -4.76 15.06
N MET A 82 5.94 -3.55 15.55
CA MET A 82 7.16 -3.15 16.24
C MET A 82 6.87 -2.79 17.70
N VAL A 83 7.91 -2.66 18.49
CA VAL A 83 7.84 -2.13 19.86
C VAL A 83 7.30 -0.70 19.85
N PRO A 84 6.63 -0.24 20.93
CA PRO A 84 6.01 1.10 20.96
C PRO A 84 6.99 2.27 20.73
N ASN A 85 8.25 2.11 21.14
CA ASN A 85 9.33 3.10 21.04
C ASN A 85 10.29 2.77 19.88
N ALA A 86 9.74 2.27 18.75
CA ALA A 86 10.55 1.80 17.62
C ALA A 86 11.46 2.87 17.02
N ASP A 87 11.06 4.15 17.06
CA ASP A 87 11.84 5.27 16.50
C ASP A 87 13.04 5.60 17.39
N GLU A 88 12.88 5.57 18.71
CA GLU A 88 13.98 5.75 19.66
C GLU A 88 14.99 4.60 19.54
N VAL A 89 14.49 3.37 19.47
CA VAL A 89 15.34 2.19 19.27
C VAL A 89 16.10 2.27 17.95
N LEU A 90 15.47 2.75 16.87
CA LEU A 90 16.15 2.96 15.59
C LEU A 90 17.30 3.98 15.73
N LYS A 91 17.05 5.12 16.37
CA LYS A 91 18.08 6.13 16.59
C LYS A 91 19.29 5.55 17.31
N GLU A 92 19.08 4.72 18.31
CA GLU A 92 20.17 4.04 19.03
C GLU A 92 20.91 3.03 18.13
N LEU A 93 20.18 2.21 17.37
CA LEU A 93 20.77 1.24 16.45
C LEU A 93 21.65 1.92 15.39
N LEU A 94 21.22 3.07 14.86
CA LEU A 94 21.96 3.81 13.84
C LEU A 94 23.25 4.48 14.34
N LYS A 95 23.50 4.51 15.66
CA LYS A 95 24.83 4.86 16.20
C LYS A 95 25.88 3.81 15.87
N ASN A 96 25.48 2.57 15.63
CA ASN A 96 26.38 1.51 15.20
C ASN A 96 26.60 1.58 13.68
N PRO A 97 27.85 1.71 13.20
CA PRO A 97 28.17 1.87 11.78
C PRO A 97 27.62 0.73 10.88
N LYS A 98 27.51 -0.50 11.40
CA LYS A 98 26.97 -1.65 10.67
C LYS A 98 25.48 -1.42 10.33
N TYR A 99 24.66 -1.09 11.33
CA TYR A 99 23.23 -0.83 11.11
C TYR A 99 23.01 0.43 10.29
N LYS A 100 23.82 1.47 10.48
CA LYS A 100 23.75 2.69 9.69
C LYS A 100 23.99 2.42 8.20
N LYS A 101 25.05 1.70 7.85
CA LYS A 101 25.37 1.34 6.46
C LYS A 101 24.24 0.52 5.79
N GLU A 102 23.65 -0.40 6.53
CA GLU A 102 22.54 -1.21 6.02
C GLU A 102 21.28 -0.35 5.82
N TRP A 103 20.98 0.52 6.77
CA TRP A 103 19.85 1.43 6.73
C TRP A 103 19.96 2.45 5.57
N ASP A 104 21.11 3.08 5.42
CA ASP A 104 21.36 4.07 4.36
C ASP A 104 21.17 3.47 2.97
N LYS A 105 21.50 2.17 2.80
CA LYS A 105 21.33 1.46 1.55
C LYS A 105 19.89 1.03 1.27
N ASN A 106 19.19 0.52 2.26
CA ASN A 106 17.95 -0.23 2.04
C ASN A 106 16.72 0.39 2.74
N GLN A 107 16.91 1.39 3.64
CA GLN A 107 15.89 1.91 4.56
C GLN A 107 15.17 0.78 5.33
N LYS A 108 15.86 -0.33 5.51
CA LYS A 108 15.42 -1.55 6.20
C LYS A 108 16.62 -2.24 6.84
N LEU A 109 16.35 -2.95 7.95
CA LEU A 109 17.30 -3.87 8.58
C LEU A 109 16.84 -5.31 8.31
N GLU A 110 17.75 -6.19 7.91
CA GLU A 110 17.47 -7.59 7.64
C GLU A 110 17.02 -8.32 8.92
N HIS A 111 17.72 -8.05 10.01
CA HIS A 111 17.36 -8.48 11.35
C HIS A 111 17.00 -7.28 12.22
N ASP A 112 15.76 -6.80 12.05
CA ASP A 112 15.26 -5.62 12.76
C ASP A 112 14.81 -5.99 14.19
N PRO A 113 15.56 -5.61 15.24
CA PRO A 113 15.22 -5.97 16.62
C PRO A 113 13.98 -5.26 17.14
N ARG A 114 13.49 -4.24 16.44
CA ARG A 114 12.26 -3.52 16.79
C ARG A 114 11.00 -4.37 16.55
N ILE A 115 11.11 -5.39 15.67
CA ILE A 115 9.96 -6.24 15.31
C ILE A 115 9.70 -7.23 16.45
N THR A 116 8.49 -7.19 17.01
CA THR A 116 8.06 -8.13 18.05
C THR A 116 7.86 -9.55 17.50
N LYS A 117 7.82 -10.58 18.37
CA LYS A 117 7.50 -11.95 17.96
C LYS A 117 6.14 -12.03 17.26
N ILE A 118 5.13 -11.36 17.81
CA ILE A 118 3.78 -11.25 17.22
C ILE A 118 3.86 -10.47 15.89
N GLY A 119 4.62 -9.37 15.89
CA GLY A 119 4.85 -8.55 14.69
C GLY A 119 5.44 -9.32 13.51
N LYS A 120 6.33 -10.29 13.77
CA LYS A 120 6.87 -11.19 12.72
C LYS A 120 5.76 -12.03 12.08
N ILE A 121 4.81 -12.54 12.87
CA ILE A 121 3.67 -13.32 12.36
C ILE A 121 2.75 -12.41 11.54
N ILE A 122 2.41 -11.24 12.08
CA ILE A 122 1.52 -10.26 11.43
C ILE A 122 2.09 -9.86 10.06
N ARG A 123 3.39 -9.55 9.97
CA ARG A 123 4.05 -9.21 8.69
C ARG A 123 4.12 -10.38 7.72
N LYS A 124 4.48 -11.57 8.20
CA LYS A 124 4.56 -12.77 7.37
C LYS A 124 3.22 -13.16 6.75
N THR A 125 2.11 -12.84 7.43
CA THR A 125 0.74 -13.10 6.97
C THR A 125 0.12 -11.89 6.25
N SER A 126 0.84 -10.76 6.14
CA SER A 126 0.31 -9.47 5.62
C SER A 126 -0.93 -8.96 6.38
N LEU A 127 -1.17 -9.45 7.58
CA LEU A 127 -2.27 -8.97 8.43
C LEU A 127 -2.07 -7.52 8.88
N ASP A 128 -0.81 -7.04 8.93
CA ASP A 128 -0.51 -5.65 9.26
C ASP A 128 -1.21 -4.63 8.35
N GLU A 129 -1.58 -5.01 7.15
CA GLU A 129 -2.22 -4.14 6.17
C GLU A 129 -3.77 -4.18 6.20
N VAL A 130 -4.37 -5.13 6.94
CA VAL A 130 -5.84 -5.24 7.05
C VAL A 130 -6.51 -3.95 7.55
N PRO A 131 -5.97 -3.17 8.50
CA PRO A 131 -6.58 -1.89 8.89
C PRO A 131 -6.67 -0.85 7.76
N GLN A 132 -5.93 -1.00 6.64
CA GLN A 132 -6.04 -0.10 5.49
C GLN A 132 -7.40 -0.17 4.79
N PHE A 133 -8.23 -1.19 5.06
CA PHE A 133 -9.63 -1.18 4.60
C PHE A 133 -10.41 0.01 5.15
N ILE A 134 -10.02 0.59 6.30
CA ILE A 134 -10.56 1.86 6.81
C ILE A 134 -10.24 2.98 5.81
N ASN A 135 -9.00 3.05 5.31
CA ASN A 135 -8.58 4.07 4.35
C ASN A 135 -9.32 3.92 3.00
N VAL A 136 -9.53 2.67 2.55
CA VAL A 136 -10.30 2.41 1.33
C VAL A 136 -11.75 2.84 1.50
N PHE A 137 -12.37 2.49 2.61
CA PHE A 137 -13.76 2.88 2.91
C PHE A 137 -13.92 4.40 2.98
N ARG A 138 -13.00 5.10 3.63
CA ARG A 138 -12.97 6.59 3.69
C ARG A 138 -12.70 7.24 2.33
N GLY A 139 -12.09 6.50 1.41
CA GLY A 139 -11.73 7.00 0.09
C GLY A 139 -10.37 7.66 0.00
N ASP A 140 -9.53 7.52 1.03
CA ASP A 140 -8.12 7.95 1.01
C ASP A 140 -7.29 7.04 0.10
N MET A 141 -7.66 5.75 0.02
CA MET A 141 -7.03 4.70 -0.77
C MET A 141 -8.05 3.99 -1.66
N SER A 142 -7.54 3.13 -2.53
CA SER A 142 -8.25 2.11 -3.30
C SER A 142 -7.75 0.73 -2.91
N LEU A 143 -8.47 -0.33 -3.24
CA LEU A 143 -7.94 -1.70 -3.12
C LEU A 143 -6.73 -1.87 -4.03
N ILE A 144 -6.84 -1.37 -5.28
CA ILE A 144 -5.81 -1.52 -6.30
C ILE A 144 -5.32 -0.14 -6.71
N GLY A 145 -4.01 0.03 -6.62
CA GLY A 145 -3.33 1.28 -6.96
C GLY A 145 -1.83 1.19 -6.72
N PRO A 146 -1.07 2.23 -7.03
CA PRO A 146 0.33 2.32 -6.69
C PRO A 146 0.54 2.32 -5.17
N ARG A 147 1.71 1.86 -4.74
CA ARG A 147 2.04 1.80 -3.31
C ARG A 147 2.06 3.20 -2.69
N PRO A 148 1.45 3.44 -1.51
CA PRO A 148 1.56 4.72 -0.83
C PRO A 148 3.00 5.02 -0.41
N LEU A 149 3.56 6.15 -0.89
CA LEU A 149 4.94 6.58 -0.66
C LEU A 149 5.08 7.42 0.61
N VAL A 150 6.27 7.42 1.20
CA VAL A 150 6.66 8.43 2.18
C VAL A 150 7.06 9.73 1.47
N GLU A 151 7.02 10.83 2.21
CA GLU A 151 7.45 12.13 1.71
C GLU A 151 8.93 12.07 1.27
N GLY A 152 9.25 12.63 0.10
CA GLY A 152 10.58 12.62 -0.48
C GLY A 152 11.04 11.28 -1.09
N GLU A 153 10.27 10.18 -0.94
CA GLU A 153 10.65 8.87 -1.51
C GLU A 153 10.73 8.93 -3.04
N LEU A 154 9.80 9.64 -3.68
CA LEU A 154 9.76 9.75 -5.13
C LEU A 154 10.90 10.61 -5.67
N ASP A 155 11.20 11.74 -4.99
CA ASP A 155 12.29 12.64 -5.33
C ASP A 155 13.65 11.97 -5.21
N ALA A 156 13.87 11.19 -4.16
CA ALA A 156 15.10 10.43 -3.95
C ALA A 156 15.43 9.43 -5.07
N HIS A 157 14.43 9.10 -5.88
CA HIS A 157 14.57 8.17 -7.00
C HIS A 157 14.22 8.78 -8.37
N ASN A 158 14.22 10.11 -8.48
CA ASN A 158 13.89 10.85 -9.71
C ASN A 158 12.56 10.41 -10.34
N GLY A 159 11.55 10.13 -9.50
CA GLY A 159 10.24 9.68 -9.95
C GLY A 159 9.36 10.86 -10.42
N ASN A 160 8.34 10.53 -11.22
CA ASN A 160 7.41 11.51 -11.78
C ASN A 160 6.15 11.63 -10.91
N HIS A 161 6.01 12.75 -10.21
CA HIS A 161 4.86 13.09 -9.37
C HIS A 161 3.56 13.19 -10.16
N GLU A 162 3.59 13.81 -11.35
CA GLU A 162 2.41 14.01 -12.18
C GLU A 162 1.76 12.69 -12.61
N ILE A 163 2.56 11.63 -12.78
CA ILE A 163 2.05 10.31 -13.09
C ILE A 163 1.63 9.61 -11.81
N TYR A 164 2.53 9.51 -10.83
CA TYR A 164 2.33 8.68 -9.64
C TYR A 164 1.13 9.12 -8.79
N GLU A 165 1.00 10.42 -8.59
CA GLU A 165 -0.01 11.02 -7.72
C GLU A 165 -1.37 11.24 -8.41
N LYS A 166 -1.50 10.88 -9.67
CA LYS A 166 -2.74 11.04 -10.46
C LYS A 166 -3.91 10.21 -9.91
N VAL A 167 -3.59 9.14 -9.20
CA VAL A 167 -4.56 8.17 -8.69
C VAL A 167 -4.41 7.94 -7.19
N LYS A 168 -5.43 7.33 -6.56
CA LYS A 168 -5.33 6.93 -5.16
C LYS A 168 -4.33 5.78 -5.00
N PRO A 169 -3.52 5.76 -3.94
CA PRO A 169 -2.68 4.61 -3.63
C PRO A 169 -3.54 3.39 -3.29
N GLY A 170 -2.97 2.20 -3.50
CA GLY A 170 -3.65 0.92 -3.28
C GLY A 170 -3.12 0.13 -2.09
N ILE A 171 -3.94 -0.79 -1.56
CA ILE A 171 -3.49 -1.85 -0.66
C ILE A 171 -2.61 -2.82 -1.45
N THR A 172 -3.03 -3.15 -2.66
CA THR A 172 -2.25 -3.92 -3.65
C THR A 172 -2.22 -3.19 -4.98
N GLY A 173 -1.39 -3.64 -5.93
CA GLY A 173 -1.25 -3.02 -7.23
C GLY A 173 -0.39 -3.83 -8.17
N TRP A 174 -0.18 -3.31 -9.37
CA TRP A 174 0.52 -4.03 -10.43
C TRP A 174 1.96 -4.40 -10.03
N TRP A 175 2.70 -3.52 -9.38
CA TRP A 175 4.01 -3.85 -8.83
C TRP A 175 3.94 -4.90 -7.73
N ALA A 176 2.98 -4.79 -6.82
CA ALA A 176 2.81 -5.75 -5.73
C ALA A 176 2.53 -7.18 -6.23
N CYS A 177 1.94 -7.32 -7.42
CA CYS A 177 1.65 -8.60 -8.05
C CYS A 177 2.82 -9.15 -8.89
N ASN A 178 3.67 -8.27 -9.46
CA ASN A 178 4.63 -8.63 -10.51
C ASN A 178 6.10 -8.55 -10.10
N GLY A 179 6.41 -8.46 -8.80
CA GLY A 179 7.82 -8.47 -8.41
C GLY A 179 8.08 -8.18 -6.94
N ARG A 180 7.32 -7.28 -6.32
CA ARG A 180 7.51 -6.89 -4.92
C ARG A 180 8.99 -6.59 -4.60
N SER A 181 9.53 -7.29 -3.59
CA SER A 181 10.91 -7.13 -3.11
C SER A 181 11.99 -7.65 -4.06
N ALA A 182 11.63 -8.32 -5.16
CA ALA A 182 12.59 -8.84 -6.15
C ALA A 182 12.94 -7.82 -7.24
N THR A 183 12.26 -6.67 -7.28
CA THR A 183 12.49 -5.60 -8.26
C THR A 183 13.39 -4.50 -7.70
N THR A 184 14.18 -3.88 -8.57
CA THR A 184 14.82 -2.60 -8.30
C THR A 184 13.79 -1.48 -8.17
N TYR A 185 14.18 -0.34 -7.60
CA TYR A 185 13.25 0.79 -7.47
C TYR A 185 12.79 1.33 -8.84
N ASN A 186 13.68 1.38 -9.83
CA ASN A 186 13.35 1.81 -11.18
C ASN A 186 12.35 0.86 -11.87
N GLU A 187 12.52 -0.45 -11.72
CA GLU A 187 11.57 -1.43 -12.24
C GLU A 187 10.22 -1.30 -11.54
N ARG A 188 10.22 -1.05 -10.24
CA ARG A 188 9.00 -0.74 -9.48
C ARG A 188 8.29 0.47 -10.08
N LEU A 189 8.99 1.61 -10.27
CA LEU A 189 8.38 2.81 -10.84
C LEU A 189 7.77 2.55 -12.22
N LYS A 190 8.45 1.78 -13.08
CA LYS A 190 7.90 1.40 -14.40
C LYS A 190 6.59 0.62 -14.27
N LEU A 191 6.52 -0.34 -13.35
CA LEU A 191 5.29 -1.12 -13.10
C LEU A 191 4.16 -0.27 -12.54
N GLU A 192 4.48 0.65 -11.62
CA GLU A 192 3.50 1.56 -11.03
C GLU A 192 2.97 2.57 -12.06
N TYR A 193 3.84 3.15 -12.90
CA TYR A 193 3.44 4.04 -13.99
C TYR A 193 2.58 3.32 -15.01
N TYR A 194 2.98 2.11 -15.41
CA TYR A 194 2.18 1.29 -16.31
C TYR A 194 0.75 1.12 -15.79
N TYR A 195 0.59 0.85 -14.49
CA TYR A 195 -0.74 0.75 -13.90
C TYR A 195 -1.50 2.07 -13.97
N VAL A 196 -0.88 3.18 -13.62
CA VAL A 196 -1.52 4.50 -13.62
C VAL A 196 -2.02 4.89 -15.01
N GLU A 197 -1.24 4.59 -16.04
CA GLU A 197 -1.55 4.95 -17.42
C GLU A 197 -2.57 4.00 -18.08
N ASN A 198 -2.58 2.72 -17.67
CA ASN A 198 -3.40 1.66 -18.29
C ASN A 198 -4.55 1.17 -17.38
N GLN A 199 -5.02 2.00 -16.45
CA GLN A 199 -6.11 1.62 -15.55
C GLN A 199 -7.33 1.08 -16.30
N SER A 200 -7.77 -0.11 -15.93
CA SER A 200 -8.96 -0.76 -16.49
C SER A 200 -9.49 -1.81 -15.52
N ILE A 201 -10.77 -2.17 -15.66
CA ILE A 201 -11.39 -3.26 -14.89
C ILE A 201 -10.61 -4.57 -15.09
N LYS A 202 -10.16 -4.84 -16.33
CA LYS A 202 -9.36 -6.02 -16.65
C LYS A 202 -8.05 -6.06 -15.86
N LEU A 203 -7.33 -4.92 -15.79
CA LEU A 203 -6.06 -4.83 -15.08
C LEU A 203 -6.28 -4.96 -13.56
N ASP A 204 -7.36 -4.38 -13.03
CA ASP A 204 -7.73 -4.52 -11.62
C ASP A 204 -8.04 -5.99 -11.26
N ILE A 205 -8.80 -6.70 -12.10
CA ILE A 205 -9.09 -8.13 -11.91
C ILE A 205 -7.79 -8.95 -11.92
N LEU A 206 -6.86 -8.68 -12.84
CA LEU A 206 -5.56 -9.36 -12.88
C LEU A 206 -4.75 -9.10 -11.61
N CYS A 207 -4.73 -7.86 -11.11
CA CYS A 207 -4.08 -7.53 -9.84
C CYS A 207 -4.66 -8.35 -8.67
N ILE A 208 -5.98 -8.49 -8.60
CA ILE A 208 -6.65 -9.29 -7.56
C ILE A 208 -6.24 -10.76 -7.65
N MET A 209 -6.34 -11.35 -8.85
CA MET A 209 -6.00 -12.77 -9.07
C MET A 209 -4.54 -13.05 -8.67
N TYR A 210 -3.62 -12.19 -9.10
CA TYR A 210 -2.20 -12.33 -8.77
C TYR A 210 -1.91 -12.09 -7.29
N THR A 211 -2.62 -11.14 -6.66
CA THR A 211 -2.50 -10.92 -5.21
C THR A 211 -2.97 -12.13 -4.42
N ILE A 212 -4.13 -12.71 -4.75
CA ILE A 212 -4.64 -13.93 -4.13
C ILE A 212 -3.62 -15.07 -4.28
N ARG A 213 -3.10 -15.24 -5.50
CA ARG A 213 -2.06 -16.25 -5.76
C ARG A 213 -0.79 -15.99 -4.93
N ALA A 214 -0.32 -14.75 -4.86
CA ALA A 214 0.87 -14.39 -4.09
C ALA A 214 0.68 -14.64 -2.58
N VAL A 215 -0.50 -14.37 -2.03
CA VAL A 215 -0.83 -14.63 -0.63
C VAL A 215 -0.91 -16.13 -0.35
N ILE A 216 -1.63 -16.91 -1.18
CA ILE A 216 -1.78 -18.35 -1.01
C ILE A 216 -0.42 -19.06 -1.10
N PHE A 217 0.38 -18.73 -2.12
CA PHE A 217 1.68 -19.37 -2.35
C PHE A 217 2.84 -18.69 -1.62
N ARG A 218 2.57 -17.68 -0.79
CA ARG A 218 3.55 -16.93 0.01
C ARG A 218 4.76 -16.42 -0.81
N LYS A 219 4.57 -16.10 -2.09
CA LYS A 219 5.63 -15.55 -2.95
C LYS A 219 5.92 -14.10 -2.57
N GLY A 220 7.18 -13.81 -2.19
CA GLY A 220 7.65 -12.44 -1.91
C GLY A 220 7.30 -11.87 -0.53
N ALA A 221 6.80 -12.68 0.42
CA ALA A 221 6.76 -12.30 1.83
C ALA A 221 8.15 -12.53 2.45
N LYS A 222 8.83 -11.42 2.80
CA LYS A 222 10.08 -11.42 3.59
C LYS A 222 9.82 -10.75 4.93
#